data_1d9adf1b9038777cfe5c4713ecd992cb
#
_entry.id   1d9adf1b9038777cfe5c4713ecd992cb
#
_cell.length_a   1.000
_cell.length_b   1.000
_cell.length_c   1.000
_cell.angle_alpha   90.00
_cell.angle_beta   90.00
_cell.angle_gamma   90.00
#
_symmetry.space_group_name_H-M   'P 1'
#
loop_
_entity.id
_entity.type
_entity.pdbx_description
1 polymer ?
#
loop_
_entity_poly.entity_id
_entity_poly.type
_entity_poly.pdbx_seq_one_letter_code
_entity_poly.pdbx_strand_id
1 'polypeptide(L)'
;MEADYMELKWCAKTVGPTLPSFYLDDDRLPSNKTYGFNLVSSTSPCVAWLNKQAPCSVLLASYGTVANLDSTQLEELGHGLCNSGQPFLWVLRPSETDKLTQELHDKCNMKGQIVPFCPQLDVLAHRAKVVS
;
A
#
# COMPACT_ATOMS: atom_id res chain seq x y z
N MET A 1 4.14 4.89 -24.69
CA MET A 1 3.11 5.76 -25.31
C MET A 1 3.00 7.13 -24.66
N GLU A 2 2.62 7.26 -23.38
CA GLU A 2 2.56 8.58 -22.70
C GLU A 2 3.93 9.22 -22.54
N ALA A 3 4.95 8.46 -22.17
CA ALA A 3 6.32 8.92 -22.02
C ALA A 3 6.87 9.51 -23.32
N ASP A 4 6.68 8.83 -24.44
CA ASP A 4 7.15 9.29 -25.77
C ASP A 4 6.42 10.58 -26.19
N TYR A 5 5.13 10.69 -25.88
CA TYR A 5 4.35 11.90 -26.15
C TYR A 5 4.85 13.09 -25.31
N MET A 6 5.14 12.87 -24.03
CA MET A 6 5.65 13.89 -23.13
C MET A 6 7.06 14.36 -23.56
N GLU A 7 7.91 13.45 -24.02
CA GLU A 7 9.23 13.79 -24.52
C GLU A 7 9.16 14.65 -25.79
N LEU A 8 8.31 14.26 -26.74
CA LEU A 8 8.12 14.99 -27.99
C LEU A 8 7.48 16.37 -27.82
N LYS A 9 6.48 16.47 -26.94
CA LYS A 9 5.65 17.68 -26.81
C LYS A 9 6.25 18.70 -25.81
N TRP A 10 6.88 18.21 -24.75
CA TRP A 10 7.28 19.00 -23.59
C TRP A 10 8.78 18.92 -23.28
N CYS A 11 9.57 18.21 -24.08
CA CYS A 11 10.96 17.89 -23.79
C CYS A 11 11.15 17.27 -22.38
N ALA A 12 10.12 16.62 -21.84
CA ALA A 12 10.16 15.99 -20.55
C ALA A 12 10.76 14.59 -20.67
N LYS A 13 11.77 14.29 -19.86
CA LYS A 13 12.37 12.96 -19.80
C LYS A 13 11.82 12.19 -18.63
N THR A 14 11.53 10.91 -18.87
CA THR A 14 11.18 10.01 -17.78
C THR A 14 12.40 9.73 -16.93
N VAL A 15 12.25 9.93 -15.62
CA VAL A 15 13.22 9.49 -14.62
C VAL A 15 12.71 8.19 -14.04
N GLY A 16 13.52 7.15 -14.06
CA GLY A 16 13.15 5.81 -13.55
C GLY A 16 12.70 5.85 -12.08
N PRO A 17 12.24 4.71 -11.53
CA PRO A 17 11.61 4.68 -10.23
C PRO A 17 12.48 5.33 -9.16
N THR A 18 11.92 6.29 -8.44
CA THR A 18 12.59 6.98 -7.33
C THR A 18 12.51 6.13 -6.07
N LEU A 19 13.39 5.15 -5.94
CA LEU A 19 13.55 4.40 -4.72
C LEU A 19 14.62 5.06 -3.85
N PRO A 20 14.40 5.19 -2.53
CA PRO A 20 15.46 5.61 -1.63
C PRO A 20 16.66 4.68 -1.74
N SER A 21 17.86 5.23 -1.73
CA SER A 21 19.11 4.49 -1.95
C SER A 21 19.36 3.34 -0.98
N PHE A 22 18.77 3.37 0.22
CA PHE A 22 18.92 2.31 1.21
C PHE A 22 18.17 1.00 0.87
N TYR A 23 17.28 1.04 -0.15
CA TYR A 23 16.68 -0.17 -0.73
C TYR A 23 17.53 -0.76 -1.86
N LEU A 24 18.55 -0.05 -2.28
CA LEU A 24 19.53 -0.53 -3.24
C LEU A 24 20.72 -1.05 -2.44
N ASP A 25 21.05 -2.33 -2.56
CA ASP A 25 22.24 -2.94 -2.00
C ASP A 25 23.48 -2.44 -2.77
N ASP A 26 23.77 -1.15 -2.66
CA ASP A 26 24.92 -0.52 -3.29
C ASP A 26 25.90 -0.05 -2.23
N ASP A 27 26.98 -0.82 -2.05
CA ASP A 27 28.05 -0.54 -1.08
C ASP A 27 28.76 0.80 -1.32
N ARG A 28 28.53 1.44 -2.47
CA ARG A 28 29.09 2.76 -2.81
C ARG A 28 28.33 3.93 -2.18
N LEU A 29 27.15 3.66 -1.62
CA LEU A 29 26.33 4.69 -1.02
C LEU A 29 26.50 4.64 0.50
N PRO A 30 26.66 5.80 1.17
CA PRO A 30 26.72 5.82 2.62
C PRO A 30 25.47 5.17 3.20
N SER A 31 25.66 4.25 4.15
CA SER A 31 24.60 3.47 4.79
C SER A 31 23.73 4.35 5.71
N ASN A 32 23.20 5.44 5.20
CA ASN A 32 22.20 6.25 5.89
C ASN A 32 20.82 5.59 5.78
N LYS A 33 20.61 4.56 6.59
CA LYS A 33 19.29 3.91 6.77
C LYS A 33 18.21 4.85 7.29
N THR A 34 18.56 6.13 7.47
CA THR A 34 17.66 7.19 7.96
C THR A 34 17.35 8.25 6.90
N TYR A 35 17.85 8.09 5.68
CA TYR A 35 17.54 9.02 4.60
C TYR A 35 16.20 8.66 3.98
N GLY A 36 15.22 9.46 4.25
CA GLY A 36 13.87 9.32 3.75
C GLY A 36 12.89 9.98 4.70
N PHE A 37 11.78 10.42 4.19
CA PHE A 37 10.68 10.92 4.99
C PHE A 37 10.07 9.74 5.78
N ASN A 38 10.70 9.35 6.88
CA ASN A 38 10.08 8.49 7.87
C ASN A 38 8.98 9.29 8.58
N LEU A 39 7.93 9.58 7.85
CA LEU A 39 6.72 10.20 8.39
C LEU A 39 5.97 9.25 9.34
N VAL A 40 6.35 7.98 9.34
CA VAL A 40 5.74 6.96 10.19
C VAL A 40 6.83 6.04 10.74
N SER A 41 6.85 5.91 12.04
CA SER A 41 7.74 4.98 12.75
C SER A 41 7.60 3.55 12.25
N SER A 42 8.72 2.81 12.20
CA SER A 42 8.78 1.36 11.93
C SER A 42 7.96 0.50 12.90
N THR A 43 7.40 1.10 13.95
CA THR A 43 6.46 0.50 14.91
C THR A 43 4.99 0.63 14.47
N SER A 44 4.73 0.83 13.19
CA SER A 44 3.35 0.91 12.68
C SER A 44 2.57 -0.38 12.95
N PRO A 45 1.32 -0.28 13.44
CA PRO A 45 0.48 -1.45 13.72
C PRO A 45 0.33 -2.39 12.53
N CYS A 46 0.36 -1.86 11.29
CA CYS A 46 0.27 -2.67 10.08
C CYS A 46 1.53 -3.53 9.86
N VAL A 47 2.72 -3.03 10.15
CA VAL A 47 3.95 -3.83 10.07
C VAL A 47 3.97 -4.92 11.14
N ALA A 48 3.53 -4.61 12.35
CA ALA A 48 3.39 -5.60 13.41
C ALA A 48 2.39 -6.71 13.04
N TRP A 49 1.31 -6.38 12.35
CA TRP A 49 0.35 -7.34 11.84
C TRP A 49 0.95 -8.19 10.69
N LEU A 50 1.65 -7.55 9.75
CA LEU A 50 2.34 -8.24 8.65
C LEU A 50 3.37 -9.26 9.14
N ASN A 51 4.08 -8.96 10.21
CA ASN A 51 5.06 -9.87 10.81
C ASN A 51 4.45 -11.22 11.26
N LYS A 52 3.15 -11.26 11.51
CA LYS A 52 2.42 -12.48 11.90
C LYS A 52 1.94 -13.29 10.71
N GLN A 53 2.06 -12.75 9.49
CA GLN A 53 1.56 -13.39 8.29
C GLN A 53 2.65 -14.26 7.63
N ALA A 54 2.21 -15.28 6.89
CA ALA A 54 3.12 -16.11 6.11
C ALA A 54 3.77 -15.31 4.97
N PRO A 55 4.96 -15.70 4.51
CA PRO A 55 5.59 -15.06 3.36
C PRO A 55 4.68 -15.12 2.13
N CYS A 56 4.65 -14.05 1.35
CA CYS A 56 3.88 -13.97 0.12
C CYS A 56 2.40 -14.36 0.27
N SER A 57 1.74 -13.96 1.36
CA SER A 57 0.35 -14.33 1.64
C SER A 57 -0.63 -13.17 1.71
N VAL A 58 -0.15 -11.94 1.78
CA VAL A 58 -0.99 -10.76 2.05
C VAL A 58 -1.23 -9.93 0.80
N LEU A 59 -2.49 -9.66 0.48
CA LEU A 59 -2.88 -8.68 -0.54
C LEU A 59 -2.82 -7.26 0.04
N LEU A 60 -2.18 -6.35 -0.69
CA LEU A 60 -2.24 -4.92 -0.38
C LEU A 60 -3.25 -4.25 -1.30
N ALA A 61 -4.28 -3.63 -0.75
CA ALA A 61 -5.23 -2.80 -1.48
C ALA A 61 -5.05 -1.33 -1.06
N SER A 62 -4.64 -0.48 -1.99
CA SER A 62 -4.46 0.95 -1.78
C SER A 62 -4.74 1.71 -3.07
N TYR A 63 -5.60 2.72 -3.01
CA TYR A 63 -6.01 3.54 -4.16
C TYR A 63 -5.41 4.94 -4.16
N GLY A 64 -4.37 5.15 -3.33
CA GLY A 64 -3.71 6.45 -3.21
C GLY A 64 -4.58 7.50 -2.52
N THR A 65 -4.18 8.77 -2.64
CA THR A 65 -4.80 9.89 -1.92
C THR A 65 -5.85 10.64 -2.74
N VAL A 66 -5.90 10.42 -4.04
CA VAL A 66 -6.75 11.19 -4.97
C VAL A 66 -8.02 10.43 -5.36
N ALA A 67 -7.95 9.10 -5.44
CA ALA A 67 -9.12 8.29 -5.76
C ALA A 67 -10.21 8.45 -4.68
N ASN A 68 -11.42 8.71 -5.11
CA ASN A 68 -12.59 8.81 -4.25
C ASN A 68 -13.60 7.78 -4.73
N LEU A 69 -13.69 6.67 -3.99
CA LEU A 69 -14.63 5.60 -4.28
C LEU A 69 -15.99 5.92 -3.65
N ASP A 70 -17.05 5.60 -4.36
CA ASP A 70 -18.37 5.65 -3.80
C ASP A 70 -18.64 4.45 -2.87
N SER A 71 -19.75 4.48 -2.13
CA SER A 71 -20.08 3.41 -1.18
C SER A 71 -20.29 2.06 -1.86
N THR A 72 -20.87 2.02 -3.04
CA THR A 72 -21.12 0.79 -3.79
C THR A 72 -19.80 0.15 -4.23
N GLN A 73 -18.89 0.95 -4.76
CA GLN A 73 -17.55 0.49 -5.17
C GLN A 73 -16.73 -0.04 -3.97
N LEU A 74 -16.82 0.65 -2.83
CA LEU A 74 -16.15 0.23 -1.60
C LEU A 74 -16.72 -1.09 -1.08
N GLU A 75 -18.04 -1.27 -1.13
CA GLU A 75 -18.69 -2.52 -0.72
C GLU A 75 -18.29 -3.68 -1.63
N GLU A 76 -18.35 -3.51 -2.95
CA GLU A 76 -17.93 -4.54 -3.91
C GLU A 76 -16.47 -4.94 -3.70
N LEU A 77 -15.59 -3.96 -3.51
CA LEU A 77 -14.19 -4.20 -3.24
C LEU A 77 -13.98 -4.94 -1.92
N GLY A 78 -14.65 -4.53 -0.86
CA GLY A 78 -14.59 -5.20 0.44
C GLY A 78 -15.07 -6.65 0.37
N HIS A 79 -16.16 -6.90 -0.35
CA HIS A 79 -16.64 -8.27 -0.61
C HIS A 79 -15.62 -9.06 -1.44
N GLY A 80 -15.03 -8.47 -2.46
CA GLY A 80 -13.98 -9.09 -3.27
C GLY A 80 -12.77 -9.50 -2.45
N LEU A 81 -12.27 -8.59 -1.60
CA LEU A 81 -11.16 -8.86 -0.69
C LEU A 81 -11.50 -10.00 0.30
N CYS A 82 -12.69 -9.95 0.91
CA CYS A 82 -13.14 -11.01 1.81
C CYS A 82 -13.28 -12.37 1.12
N ASN A 83 -13.66 -12.39 -0.15
CA ASN A 83 -13.86 -13.61 -0.92
C ASN A 83 -12.59 -14.14 -1.57
N SER A 84 -11.51 -13.35 -1.59
CA SER A 84 -10.21 -13.78 -2.16
C SER A 84 -9.60 -14.98 -1.44
N GLY A 85 -9.99 -15.24 -0.20
CA GLY A 85 -9.42 -16.28 0.64
C GLY A 85 -8.02 -15.97 1.18
N GLN A 86 -7.47 -14.80 0.86
CA GLN A 86 -6.16 -14.35 1.33
C GLN A 86 -6.31 -13.29 2.43
N PRO A 87 -5.40 -13.25 3.41
CA PRO A 87 -5.29 -12.09 4.29
C PRO A 87 -5.00 -10.84 3.47
N PHE A 88 -5.55 -9.70 3.88
CA PHE A 88 -5.34 -8.45 3.16
C PHE A 88 -5.09 -7.28 4.10
N LEU A 89 -4.32 -6.33 3.61
CA LEU A 89 -4.14 -5.01 4.21
C LEU A 89 -4.81 -3.98 3.31
N TRP A 90 -5.88 -3.37 3.80
CA TRP A 90 -6.66 -2.40 3.05
C TRP A 90 -6.44 -0.99 3.59
N VAL A 91 -5.86 -0.13 2.78
CA VAL A 91 -5.60 1.27 3.16
C VAL A 91 -6.79 2.11 2.72
N LEU A 92 -7.58 2.56 3.69
CA LEU A 92 -8.74 3.41 3.49
C LEU A 92 -8.64 4.66 4.36
N ARG A 93 -8.95 5.82 3.77
CA ARG A 93 -9.09 7.05 4.54
C ARG A 93 -10.28 6.94 5.51
N PRO A 94 -10.25 7.65 6.66
CA PRO A 94 -11.37 7.64 7.60
C PRO A 94 -12.71 7.96 6.94
N SER A 95 -12.75 8.96 6.06
CA SER A 95 -13.95 9.35 5.31
C SER A 95 -14.49 8.27 4.37
N GLU A 96 -13.69 7.30 3.98
CA GLU A 96 -14.10 6.15 3.18
C GLU A 96 -14.51 4.98 4.06
N THR A 97 -13.83 4.80 5.19
CA THR A 97 -14.20 3.79 6.19
C THR A 97 -15.61 4.04 6.72
N ASP A 98 -15.99 5.31 6.93
CA ASP A 98 -17.33 5.70 7.37
C ASP A 98 -18.45 5.36 6.37
N LYS A 99 -18.10 5.14 5.10
CA LYS A 99 -19.06 4.70 4.06
C LYS A 99 -19.31 3.19 4.04
N LEU A 100 -18.47 2.41 4.71
CA LEU A 100 -18.65 0.97 4.80
C LEU A 100 -19.77 0.62 5.78
N THR A 101 -20.56 -0.40 5.44
CA THR A 101 -21.51 -0.98 6.39
C THR A 101 -20.76 -1.63 7.55
N GLN A 102 -21.31 -1.55 8.75
CA GLN A 102 -20.69 -2.14 9.95
C GLN A 102 -20.43 -3.64 9.78
N GLU A 103 -21.39 -4.34 9.15
CA GLU A 103 -21.26 -5.77 8.88
C GLU A 103 -20.06 -6.09 7.99
N LEU A 104 -19.85 -5.32 6.92
CA LEU A 104 -18.72 -5.51 6.02
C LEU A 104 -17.40 -5.15 6.70
N HIS A 105 -17.38 -4.08 7.49
CA HIS A 105 -16.21 -3.68 8.25
C HIS A 105 -15.75 -4.79 9.21
N ASP A 106 -16.68 -5.38 9.96
CA ASP A 106 -16.39 -6.47 10.90
C ASP A 106 -15.91 -7.72 10.15
N LYS A 107 -16.55 -8.06 9.04
CA LYS A 107 -16.15 -9.18 8.18
C LYS A 107 -14.73 -8.99 7.61
N CYS A 108 -14.40 -7.77 7.19
CA CYS A 108 -13.06 -7.45 6.71
C CYS A 108 -12.01 -7.57 7.81
N ASN A 109 -12.29 -7.10 9.02
CA ASN A 109 -11.36 -7.19 10.16
C ASN A 109 -11.11 -8.62 10.64
N MET A 110 -12.01 -9.56 10.34
CA MET A 110 -11.79 -10.98 10.63
C MET A 110 -10.76 -11.62 9.68
N LYS A 111 -10.65 -11.14 8.47
CA LYS A 111 -9.81 -11.75 7.41
C LYS A 111 -8.58 -10.92 7.05
N GLY A 112 -8.60 -9.64 7.33
CA GLY A 112 -7.56 -8.69 7.01
C GLY A 112 -7.46 -7.58 8.04
N GLN A 113 -6.85 -6.48 7.63
CA GLN A 113 -6.75 -5.27 8.44
C GLN A 113 -7.07 -4.05 7.57
N ILE A 114 -7.97 -3.19 8.05
CA ILE A 114 -8.23 -1.88 7.47
C ILE A 114 -7.43 -0.86 8.27
N VAL A 115 -6.65 -0.03 7.56
CA VAL A 115 -5.81 1.01 8.16
C VAL A 115 -6.00 2.33 7.44
N PRO A 116 -5.99 3.47 8.14
CA PRO A 116 -6.13 4.78 7.50
C PRO A 116 -4.88 5.18 6.73
N PHE A 117 -3.74 4.64 7.11
CA PHE A 117 -2.43 4.89 6.51
C PHE A 117 -1.48 3.72 6.78
N CYS A 118 -0.56 3.47 5.85
CA CYS A 118 0.55 2.55 6.07
C CYS A 118 1.87 3.14 5.56
N PRO A 119 3.02 2.76 6.15
CA PRO A 119 4.34 3.09 5.59
C PRO A 119 4.54 2.27 4.32
N GLN A 120 4.14 2.81 3.19
CA GLN A 120 3.99 2.08 1.93
C GLN A 120 5.27 1.37 1.49
N LEU A 121 6.43 2.01 1.64
CA LEU A 121 7.71 1.40 1.27
C LEU A 121 8.03 0.18 2.14
N ASP A 122 7.84 0.27 3.45
CA ASP A 122 8.09 -0.84 4.38
C ASP A 122 7.12 -2.01 4.11
N VAL A 123 5.86 -1.69 3.83
CA VAL A 123 4.84 -2.69 3.48
C VAL A 123 5.18 -3.36 2.14
N LEU A 124 5.59 -2.59 1.14
CA LEU A 124 5.95 -3.12 -0.17
C LEU A 124 7.23 -3.97 -0.14
N ALA A 125 8.18 -3.64 0.73
CA ALA A 125 9.40 -4.41 0.94
C ALA A 125 9.19 -5.62 1.87
N HIS A 126 8.03 -5.72 2.54
CA HIS A 126 7.80 -6.76 3.52
C HIS A 126 7.62 -8.13 2.87
N ARG A 127 8.22 -9.17 3.49
CA ARG A 127 8.19 -10.55 3.01
C ARG A 127 6.79 -11.16 2.88
N ALA A 128 5.83 -10.71 3.69
CA ALA A 128 4.46 -11.21 3.69
C ALA A 128 3.63 -10.66 2.52
N LYS A 129 4.09 -9.59 1.87
CA LYS A 129 3.39 -9.00 0.74
C LYS A 129 3.30 -10.00 -0.41
N VAL A 130 2.12 -10.21 -0.90
CA VAL A 130 1.85 -10.71 -2.24
C VAL A 130 1.47 -9.52 -3.09
N VAL A 131 1.65 -9.64 -4.32
CA VAL A 131 1.31 -8.73 -5.40
C VAL A 131 0.18 -7.75 -5.09
N SER A 132 0.46 -6.53 -5.32
CA SER A 132 -0.54 -5.46 -5.47
C SER A 132 -1.37 -5.70 -6.73
#